data_d58f5327ef1bc8243c0ef79459c15187
#
_entry.id   d58f5327ef1bc8243c0ef79459c15187
#
_cell.length_a   1.000
_cell.length_b   1.000
_cell.length_c   1.000
_cell.angle_alpha   90.00
_cell.angle_beta   90.00
_cell.angle_gamma   90.00
#
_symmetry.space_group_name_H-M   'P 1'
#
loop_
_entity.id
_entity.type
_entity.pdbx_description
1 polymer ?
#
loop_
_entity_poly.entity_id
_entity_poly.type
_entity_poly.pdbx_seq_one_letter_code
_entity_poly.pdbx_strand_id
1 'polypeptide(L)'
;MTGNGNSTLIINAGSSSVKFRLYLNSAIAVDGVVDAIGKNARLSFVKNKVYQEMQGVRVQARNYTEAANEIINVLENFVALKKIKSVVYRVVHGGLYSEPQRITPSVLKELEKFAPLAPLHQPQSMTLIRFFMQQLKARHIACFDTMFHAKMPALANTYAIPRALAQKYKIMRYGFHGLSHASLLRAAEQYAGKKYQKVITCQLGNGISLCAIRNGKSVDTTMGFTPLEGLPMGTRSGSIDPAIIPFLCKHEKKTPRQVLSLLEHESGLKALSGFSDIRDLLAGEKRGDARCKFALDFFAYHIRKQIGAYVAALNGLDCLILGGGISRAPKMRQRILSGLETLGIVLNQKVLSHESPVCISKGKVAIWIVETDEQGYMYEITKGLREV
;
A
#
# COMPACT_ATOMS: atom_id res chain seq x y z
N MET A 1 23.36 -24.88 -19.99
CA MET A 1 23.42 -23.51 -20.48
C MET A 1 23.59 -22.59 -19.27
N THR A 2 24.81 -22.15 -19.00
CA THR A 2 25.19 -21.34 -17.84
C THR A 2 25.13 -19.86 -18.22
N GLY A 3 23.92 -19.37 -18.45
CA GLY A 3 23.72 -17.94 -18.61
C GLY A 3 23.84 -17.25 -17.26
N ASN A 4 24.62 -16.17 -17.19
CA ASN A 4 24.65 -15.21 -16.07
C ASN A 4 23.27 -14.53 -15.91
N GLY A 5 22.26 -15.32 -15.58
CA GLY A 5 20.88 -14.89 -15.52
C GLY A 5 20.65 -13.91 -14.36
N ASN A 6 19.97 -12.83 -14.68
CA ASN A 6 19.59 -11.79 -13.72
C ASN A 6 18.56 -12.37 -12.75
N SER A 7 18.94 -12.61 -11.49
CA SER A 7 18.04 -13.14 -10.45
C SER A 7 17.79 -12.04 -9.40
N THR A 8 16.51 -11.73 -9.17
CA THR A 8 16.10 -10.67 -8.25
C THR A 8 15.04 -11.19 -7.29
N LEU A 9 15.30 -11.09 -6.01
CA LEU A 9 14.36 -11.38 -4.94
C LEU A 9 13.68 -10.08 -4.50
N ILE A 10 12.35 -10.06 -4.46
CA ILE A 10 11.56 -8.94 -3.93
C ILE A 10 11.00 -9.34 -2.57
N ILE A 11 11.18 -8.50 -1.57
CA ILE A 11 10.68 -8.68 -0.20
C ILE A 11 9.75 -7.52 0.14
N ASN A 12 8.52 -7.84 0.51
CA ASN A 12 7.49 -6.85 0.87
C ASN A 12 6.93 -7.19 2.27
N ALA A 13 7.41 -6.46 3.27
CA ALA A 13 6.98 -6.60 4.67
C ALA A 13 5.65 -5.88 4.91
N GLY A 14 4.64 -6.62 5.40
CA GLY A 14 3.42 -6.10 5.98
C GLY A 14 3.49 -6.07 7.52
N SER A 15 2.39 -5.72 8.18
CA SER A 15 2.30 -5.67 9.66
C SER A 15 2.29 -7.04 10.34
N SER A 16 1.90 -8.11 9.64
CA SER A 16 1.88 -9.49 10.13
C SER A 16 2.22 -10.51 9.05
N SER A 17 2.78 -10.06 7.93
CA SER A 17 3.11 -10.93 6.80
C SER A 17 4.36 -10.47 6.07
N VAL A 18 5.00 -11.38 5.35
CA VAL A 18 6.06 -11.07 4.39
C VAL A 18 5.71 -11.72 3.07
N LYS A 19 5.48 -10.90 2.04
CA LYS A 19 5.36 -11.38 0.67
C LYS A 19 6.75 -11.42 0.05
N PHE A 20 7.01 -12.45 -0.76
CA PHE A 20 8.26 -12.56 -1.50
C PHE A 20 8.00 -13.02 -2.93
N ARG A 21 8.85 -12.54 -3.86
CA ARG A 21 8.79 -12.95 -5.27
C ARG A 21 10.20 -13.07 -5.82
N LEU A 22 10.50 -14.20 -6.43
CA LEU A 22 11.77 -14.42 -7.10
C LEU A 22 11.59 -14.32 -8.61
N TYR A 23 12.38 -13.45 -9.23
CA TYR A 23 12.53 -13.38 -10.67
C TYR A 23 13.81 -14.08 -11.11
N LEU A 24 13.70 -14.97 -12.10
CA LEU A 24 14.81 -15.60 -12.81
C LEU A 24 14.67 -15.27 -14.30
N ASN A 25 15.67 -14.59 -14.88
CA ASN A 25 15.64 -14.17 -16.29
C ASN A 25 14.37 -13.40 -16.67
N SER A 26 13.95 -12.48 -15.81
CA SER A 26 12.73 -11.66 -15.96
C SER A 26 11.40 -12.42 -15.84
N ALA A 27 11.41 -13.73 -15.64
CA ALA A 27 10.22 -14.52 -15.35
C ALA A 27 10.03 -14.71 -13.84
N ILE A 28 8.78 -14.76 -13.39
CA ILE A 28 8.46 -15.08 -12.00
C ILE A 28 8.68 -16.57 -11.79
N ALA A 29 9.69 -16.94 -10.99
CA ALA A 29 9.98 -18.32 -10.63
C ALA A 29 9.13 -18.77 -9.43
N VAL A 30 8.98 -17.92 -8.43
CA VAL A 30 8.11 -18.18 -7.26
C VAL A 30 7.53 -16.86 -6.76
N ASP A 31 6.28 -16.91 -6.34
CA ASP A 31 5.55 -15.82 -5.68
C ASP A 31 4.89 -16.37 -4.42
N GLY A 32 5.16 -15.80 -3.26
CA GLY A 32 4.70 -16.38 -2.01
C GLY A 32 4.49 -15.38 -0.88
N VAL A 33 3.93 -15.90 0.20
CA VAL A 33 3.67 -15.16 1.42
C VAL A 33 3.85 -16.03 2.65
N VAL A 34 4.51 -15.50 3.67
CA VAL A 34 4.42 -15.97 5.06
C VAL A 34 3.47 -15.06 5.78
N ASP A 35 2.31 -15.55 6.20
CA ASP A 35 1.23 -14.79 6.82
C ASP A 35 1.03 -15.18 8.28
N ALA A 36 0.30 -14.33 9.04
CA ALA A 36 -0.01 -14.51 10.46
C ALA A 36 1.24 -14.73 11.34
N ILE A 37 2.34 -14.04 11.03
CA ILE A 37 3.59 -14.06 11.79
C ILE A 37 3.33 -13.69 13.26
N GLY A 38 3.91 -14.46 14.19
CA GLY A 38 3.72 -14.27 15.63
C GLY A 38 2.47 -14.94 16.22
N LYS A 39 1.67 -15.59 15.38
CA LYS A 39 0.46 -16.32 15.79
C LYS A 39 0.49 -17.76 15.24
N ASN A 40 -0.37 -18.03 14.27
CA ASN A 40 -0.43 -19.31 13.53
C ASN A 40 0.13 -19.10 12.12
N ALA A 41 1.44 -18.89 12.02
CA ALA A 41 2.09 -18.57 10.75
C ALA A 41 1.82 -19.64 9.68
N ARG A 42 1.53 -19.16 8.48
CA ARG A 42 1.25 -20.01 7.31
C ARG A 42 2.08 -19.54 6.12
N LEU A 43 2.68 -20.49 5.44
CA LEU A 43 3.40 -20.30 4.19
C LEU A 43 2.52 -20.71 3.02
N SER A 44 2.43 -19.85 2.03
CA SER A 44 1.81 -20.14 0.74
C SER A 44 2.73 -19.66 -0.37
N PHE A 45 2.88 -20.42 -1.45
CA PHE A 45 3.57 -19.96 -2.64
C PHE A 45 3.11 -20.68 -3.90
N VAL A 46 3.31 -20.03 -5.06
CA VAL A 46 3.00 -20.53 -6.39
C VAL A 46 4.26 -20.55 -7.23
N LYS A 47 4.51 -21.65 -7.94
CA LYS A 47 5.62 -21.80 -8.87
C LYS A 47 5.18 -21.43 -10.29
N ASN A 48 5.95 -20.56 -10.97
CA ASN A 48 5.79 -20.23 -12.40
C ASN A 48 4.37 -19.76 -12.81
N LYS A 49 3.57 -19.20 -11.89
CA LYS A 49 2.14 -18.84 -12.09
C LYS A 49 1.23 -20.00 -12.54
N VAL A 50 1.72 -21.23 -12.66
CA VAL A 50 0.95 -22.26 -13.35
C VAL A 50 0.73 -23.54 -12.54
N TYR A 51 1.43 -24.04 -11.64
CA TYR A 51 1.14 -25.29 -10.89
C TYR A 51 2.27 -25.69 -9.94
N GLN A 52 2.09 -25.49 -8.75
CA GLN A 52 2.15 -26.27 -7.50
C GLN A 52 1.93 -25.30 -6.36
N GLU A 53 0.72 -25.29 -5.86
CA GLU A 53 0.35 -24.43 -4.74
C GLU A 53 0.69 -25.15 -3.44
N MET A 54 1.63 -24.58 -2.68
CA MET A 54 1.62 -24.81 -1.25
C MET A 54 0.67 -23.79 -0.64
N GLN A 55 -0.54 -24.19 -0.24
CA GLN A 55 -1.51 -23.29 0.36
C GLN A 55 -1.58 -23.47 1.87
N GLY A 56 -1.23 -22.42 2.60
CA GLY A 56 -1.50 -22.29 4.03
C GLY A 56 -0.83 -23.36 4.90
N VAL A 57 0.32 -23.88 4.50
CA VAL A 57 1.08 -24.82 5.33
C VAL A 57 1.55 -24.13 6.59
N ARG A 58 1.27 -24.73 7.75
CA ARG A 58 1.70 -24.18 9.03
C ARG A 58 3.21 -24.22 9.13
N VAL A 59 3.82 -23.08 9.48
CA VAL A 59 5.27 -22.93 9.66
C VAL A 59 5.58 -22.30 11.00
N GLN A 60 6.81 -22.46 11.47
CA GLN A 60 7.28 -21.80 12.68
C GLN A 60 7.86 -20.44 12.32
N ALA A 61 7.03 -19.39 12.44
CA ALA A 61 7.46 -18.01 12.24
C ALA A 61 6.86 -17.11 13.33
N ARG A 62 7.50 -17.12 14.50
CA ARG A 62 7.11 -16.28 15.66
C ARG A 62 7.53 -14.83 15.49
N ASN A 63 8.45 -14.55 14.59
CA ASN A 63 8.99 -13.23 14.28
C ASN A 63 9.43 -13.15 12.81
N TYR A 64 9.86 -11.96 12.38
CA TYR A 64 10.25 -11.72 10.99
C TYR A 64 11.56 -12.42 10.58
N THR A 65 12.46 -12.70 11.53
CA THR A 65 13.68 -13.48 11.28
C THR A 65 13.33 -14.93 10.97
N GLU A 66 12.45 -15.55 11.74
CA GLU A 66 11.97 -16.91 11.49
C GLU A 66 11.19 -16.98 10.16
N ALA A 67 10.36 -15.98 9.86
CA ALA A 67 9.69 -15.90 8.56
C ALA A 67 10.68 -15.79 7.38
N ALA A 68 11.78 -15.05 7.57
CA ALA A 68 12.83 -14.95 6.55
C ALA A 68 13.58 -16.28 6.34
N ASN A 69 13.80 -17.08 7.39
CA ASN A 69 14.35 -18.41 7.27
C ASN A 69 13.43 -19.32 6.43
N GLU A 70 12.11 -19.28 6.66
CA GLU A 70 11.16 -20.05 5.84
C GLU A 70 11.21 -19.65 4.36
N ILE A 71 11.41 -18.34 4.09
CA ILE A 71 11.60 -17.86 2.72
C ILE A 71 12.90 -18.41 2.13
N ILE A 72 14.02 -18.41 2.85
CA ILE A 72 15.29 -19.01 2.40
C ILE A 72 15.09 -20.48 2.04
N ASN A 73 14.44 -21.28 2.91
CA ASN A 73 14.15 -22.69 2.68
C ASN A 73 13.36 -22.91 1.37
N VAL A 74 12.39 -22.02 1.10
CA VAL A 74 11.66 -22.07 -0.19
C VAL A 74 12.58 -21.74 -1.35
N LEU A 75 13.39 -20.68 -1.27
CA LEU A 75 14.24 -20.20 -2.36
C LEU A 75 15.28 -21.24 -2.79
N GLU A 76 15.82 -22.03 -1.85
CA GLU A 76 16.81 -23.08 -2.13
C GLU A 76 16.29 -24.17 -3.08
N ASN A 77 14.98 -24.39 -3.13
CA ASN A 77 14.35 -25.29 -4.08
C ASN A 77 14.30 -24.75 -5.52
N PHE A 78 14.56 -23.45 -5.74
CA PHE A 78 14.44 -22.79 -7.03
C PHE A 78 15.78 -22.28 -7.56
N VAL A 79 16.69 -21.88 -6.66
CA VAL A 79 17.96 -21.26 -7.05
C VAL A 79 19.00 -21.44 -5.96
N ALA A 80 20.25 -21.72 -6.34
CA ALA A 80 21.34 -21.64 -5.38
C ALA A 80 21.48 -20.19 -4.88
N LEU A 81 21.44 -19.96 -3.57
CA LEU A 81 21.38 -18.62 -2.95
C LEU A 81 22.47 -17.68 -3.46
N LYS A 82 23.69 -18.19 -3.71
CA LYS A 82 24.82 -17.44 -4.30
C LYS A 82 24.55 -16.88 -5.70
N LYS A 83 23.52 -17.37 -6.40
CA LYS A 83 23.12 -16.86 -7.72
C LYS A 83 22.15 -15.69 -7.64
N ILE A 84 21.57 -15.39 -6.47
CA ILE A 84 20.71 -14.22 -6.29
C ILE A 84 21.57 -12.96 -6.39
N LYS A 85 21.31 -12.12 -7.39
CA LYS A 85 22.13 -10.94 -7.72
C LYS A 85 21.63 -9.67 -7.05
N SER A 86 20.32 -9.59 -6.80
CA SER A 86 19.69 -8.43 -6.17
C SER A 86 18.59 -8.85 -5.21
N VAL A 87 18.47 -8.12 -4.09
CA VAL A 87 17.34 -8.21 -3.18
C VAL A 87 16.73 -6.82 -3.06
N VAL A 88 15.44 -6.69 -3.37
CA VAL A 88 14.71 -5.43 -3.36
C VAL A 88 13.68 -5.46 -2.25
N TYR A 89 13.67 -4.44 -1.41
CA TYR A 89 12.82 -4.36 -0.23
C TYR A 89 11.80 -3.23 -0.35
N ARG A 90 10.56 -3.49 0.02
CA ARG A 90 9.63 -2.43 0.36
C ARG A 90 9.97 -1.88 1.73
N VAL A 91 10.16 -0.58 1.81
CA VAL A 91 10.35 0.18 3.04
C VAL A 91 9.28 1.26 3.10
N VAL A 92 8.51 1.31 4.18
CA VAL A 92 7.33 2.18 4.22
C VAL A 92 7.73 3.65 4.21
N HIS A 93 8.74 4.05 5.00
CA HIS A 93 9.16 5.44 5.06
C HIS A 93 10.59 5.63 4.55
N GLY A 94 10.72 6.33 3.43
CA GLY A 94 12.01 6.66 2.81
C GLY A 94 12.48 8.09 3.06
N GLY A 95 11.81 8.86 3.93
CA GLY A 95 12.15 10.26 4.13
C GLY A 95 11.99 11.05 2.83
N LEU A 96 13.07 11.70 2.39
CA LEU A 96 13.11 12.52 1.17
C LEU A 96 13.59 11.77 -0.08
N TYR A 97 13.87 10.47 0.02
CA TYR A 97 14.26 9.67 -1.14
C TYR A 97 13.11 9.61 -2.16
N SER A 98 13.38 10.08 -3.37
CA SER A 98 12.44 10.09 -4.50
C SER A 98 12.66 8.93 -5.49
N GLU A 99 13.69 8.11 -5.23
CA GLU A 99 14.13 7.00 -6.09
C GLU A 99 14.62 5.84 -5.24
N PRO A 100 14.65 4.60 -5.79
CA PRO A 100 15.21 3.46 -5.09
C PRO A 100 16.65 3.72 -4.63
N GLN A 101 17.03 3.24 -3.46
CA GLN A 101 18.35 3.44 -2.87
C GLN A 101 19.08 2.11 -2.69
N ARG A 102 20.37 2.07 -3.09
CA ARG A 102 21.27 0.99 -2.65
C ARG A 102 21.44 1.08 -1.13
N ILE A 103 21.22 -0.04 -0.45
CA ILE A 103 21.33 -0.09 1.01
C ILE A 103 22.81 -0.12 1.40
N THR A 104 23.24 0.94 2.06
CA THR A 104 24.54 1.11 2.71
C THR A 104 24.32 1.32 4.20
N PRO A 105 25.37 1.22 5.06
CA PRO A 105 25.25 1.54 6.48
C PRO A 105 24.69 2.96 6.74
N SER A 106 25.04 3.94 5.91
CA SER A 106 24.51 5.31 6.02
C SER A 106 23.03 5.40 5.67
N VAL A 107 22.59 4.72 4.61
CA VAL A 107 21.17 4.65 4.25
C VAL A 107 20.37 3.96 5.35
N LEU A 108 20.84 2.85 5.90
CA LEU A 108 20.15 2.17 7.03
C LEU A 108 19.99 3.12 8.23
N LYS A 109 21.06 3.81 8.63
CA LYS A 109 21.05 4.77 9.75
C LYS A 109 20.06 5.91 9.49
N GLU A 110 19.94 6.37 8.23
CA GLU A 110 18.95 7.41 7.88
C GLU A 110 17.52 6.86 7.98
N LEU A 111 17.26 5.66 7.44
CA LEU A 111 15.95 5.03 7.48
C LEU A 111 15.45 4.72 8.90
N GLU A 112 16.35 4.39 9.81
CA GLU A 112 16.03 4.15 11.22
C GLU A 112 15.43 5.37 11.92
N LYS A 113 15.80 6.60 11.50
CA LYS A 113 15.25 7.84 12.07
C LYS A 113 13.75 7.97 11.84
N PHE A 114 13.22 7.31 10.82
CA PHE A 114 11.80 7.33 10.49
C PHE A 114 10.99 6.21 11.13
N ALA A 115 11.59 5.33 11.92
CA ALA A 115 10.87 4.27 12.65
C ALA A 115 9.70 4.80 13.51
N PRO A 116 9.83 5.96 14.21
CA PRO A 116 8.72 6.53 14.96
C PRO A 116 7.52 6.95 14.12
N LEU A 117 7.69 7.24 12.81
CA LEU A 117 6.61 7.65 11.89
C LEU A 117 5.90 6.47 11.23
N ALA A 118 6.48 5.28 11.28
CA ALA A 118 5.89 4.05 10.75
C ALA A 118 6.20 2.86 11.67
N PRO A 119 5.79 2.90 12.96
CA PRO A 119 6.24 1.95 13.99
C PRO A 119 5.79 0.50 13.72
N LEU A 120 4.71 0.30 12.98
CA LEU A 120 4.16 -1.01 12.64
C LEU A 120 4.84 -1.67 11.42
N HIS A 121 5.72 -0.96 10.72
CA HIS A 121 6.28 -1.44 9.45
C HIS A 121 7.78 -1.24 9.32
N GLN A 122 8.30 -0.09 9.74
CA GLN A 122 9.72 0.26 9.56
C GLN A 122 10.66 -0.72 10.29
N PRO A 123 10.43 -1.08 11.58
CA PRO A 123 11.28 -2.04 12.28
C PRO A 123 11.33 -3.41 11.61
N GLN A 124 10.18 -3.89 11.10
CA GLN A 124 10.08 -5.18 10.41
C GLN A 124 10.90 -5.18 9.11
N SER A 125 10.81 -4.11 8.32
CA SER A 125 11.61 -3.95 7.10
C SER A 125 13.11 -3.93 7.45
N MET A 126 13.52 -3.20 8.50
CA MET A 126 14.93 -3.17 8.93
C MET A 126 15.44 -4.53 9.38
N THR A 127 14.63 -5.32 10.09
CA THR A 127 14.97 -6.70 10.50
C THR A 127 15.21 -7.58 9.29
N LEU A 128 14.31 -7.57 8.30
CA LEU A 128 14.43 -8.36 7.08
C LEU A 128 15.66 -7.94 6.24
N ILE A 129 15.90 -6.63 6.11
CA ILE A 129 17.06 -6.11 5.40
C ILE A 129 18.35 -6.65 6.03
N ARG A 130 18.52 -6.51 7.34
CA ARG A 130 19.72 -7.00 8.04
C ARG A 130 19.89 -8.51 7.90
N PHE A 131 18.80 -9.26 8.03
CA PHE A 131 18.83 -10.71 7.85
C PHE A 131 19.32 -11.11 6.45
N PHE A 132 18.69 -10.61 5.40
CA PHE A 132 19.08 -10.99 4.04
C PHE A 132 20.46 -10.45 3.63
N MET A 133 20.90 -9.32 4.16
CA MET A 133 22.28 -8.84 3.96
C MET A 133 23.33 -9.79 4.54
N GLN A 134 23.02 -10.50 5.61
CA GLN A 134 23.90 -11.52 6.20
C GLN A 134 23.90 -12.82 5.40
N GLN A 135 22.72 -13.21 4.85
CA GLN A 135 22.54 -14.50 4.17
C GLN A 135 22.91 -14.46 2.69
N LEU A 136 22.77 -13.31 2.01
CA LEU A 136 22.89 -13.20 0.57
C LEU A 136 23.96 -12.17 0.17
N LYS A 137 25.00 -12.64 -0.54
CA LYS A 137 25.99 -11.74 -1.18
C LYS A 137 25.40 -11.16 -2.47
N ALA A 138 24.49 -10.20 -2.33
CA ALA A 138 23.72 -9.60 -3.42
C ALA A 138 23.72 -8.06 -3.30
N ARG A 139 23.23 -7.37 -4.32
CA ARG A 139 22.88 -5.94 -4.20
C ARG A 139 21.58 -5.82 -3.42
N HIS A 140 21.58 -5.02 -2.37
CA HIS A 140 20.39 -4.74 -1.57
C HIS A 140 19.87 -3.35 -1.89
N ILE A 141 18.58 -3.26 -2.28
CA ILE A 141 17.95 -2.03 -2.78
C ILE A 141 16.65 -1.79 -2.01
N ALA A 142 16.45 -0.58 -1.50
CA ALA A 142 15.20 -0.17 -0.87
C ALA A 142 14.32 0.64 -1.85
N CYS A 143 13.04 0.29 -1.93
CA CYS A 143 12.00 1.07 -2.58
C CYS A 143 11.03 1.56 -1.51
N PHE A 144 10.56 2.80 -1.62
CA PHE A 144 9.82 3.46 -0.55
C PHE A 144 8.37 3.76 -0.92
N ASP A 145 7.44 3.57 0.01
CA ASP A 145 6.05 3.99 -0.21
C ASP A 145 5.94 5.51 -0.36
N THR A 146 6.85 6.26 0.26
CA THR A 146 6.86 7.74 0.17
C THR A 146 7.45 8.27 -1.13
N MET A 147 8.23 7.48 -1.88
CA MET A 147 9.04 8.00 -2.99
C MET A 147 8.20 8.55 -4.15
N PHE A 148 7.03 7.97 -4.44
CA PHE A 148 6.14 8.45 -5.51
C PHE A 148 5.57 9.84 -5.19
N HIS A 149 5.47 10.17 -3.91
CA HIS A 149 4.96 11.43 -3.38
C HIS A 149 6.07 12.45 -3.07
N ALA A 150 7.35 12.07 -3.13
CA ALA A 150 8.46 12.91 -2.68
C ALA A 150 8.61 14.23 -3.47
N LYS A 151 8.03 14.30 -4.66
CA LYS A 151 8.04 15.49 -5.53
C LYS A 151 6.67 16.20 -5.60
N MET A 152 5.79 15.96 -4.61
CA MET A 152 4.52 16.70 -4.54
C MET A 152 4.75 18.22 -4.43
N PRO A 153 3.86 19.04 -5.02
CA PRO A 153 3.93 20.51 -4.87
C PRO A 153 3.86 20.93 -3.40
N ALA A 154 4.56 22.01 -3.07
CA ALA A 154 4.58 22.56 -1.70
C ALA A 154 3.17 22.88 -1.16
N LEU A 155 2.25 23.30 -2.02
CA LEU A 155 0.85 23.54 -1.64
C LEU A 155 0.14 22.30 -1.11
N ALA A 156 0.51 21.12 -1.55
CA ALA A 156 -0.11 19.87 -1.13
C ALA A 156 0.62 19.21 0.05
N ASN A 157 1.96 19.41 0.17
CA ASN A 157 2.75 18.72 1.18
C ASN A 157 3.02 19.53 2.46
N THR A 158 2.62 20.81 2.51
CA THR A 158 2.86 21.69 3.65
C THR A 158 1.70 21.65 4.64
N TYR A 159 2.02 21.51 5.94
CA TYR A 159 1.07 21.78 7.03
C TYR A 159 1.15 23.24 7.47
N ALA A 160 0.00 23.85 7.73
CA ALA A 160 -0.11 25.23 8.20
C ALA A 160 0.23 25.35 9.71
N ILE A 161 1.46 24.98 10.07
CA ILE A 161 2.03 25.12 11.42
C ILE A 161 3.24 26.06 11.36
N PRO A 162 3.76 26.55 12.51
CA PRO A 162 4.93 27.42 12.53
C PRO A 162 6.07 26.86 11.69
N ARG A 163 6.49 27.62 10.67
CA ARG A 163 7.48 27.19 9.67
C ARG A 163 8.79 26.70 10.30
N ALA A 164 9.25 27.36 11.36
CA ALA A 164 10.46 26.98 12.08
C ALA A 164 10.37 25.55 12.66
N LEU A 165 9.20 25.16 13.20
CA LEU A 165 8.96 23.81 13.72
C LEU A 165 8.90 22.78 12.58
N ALA A 166 8.16 23.11 11.51
CA ALA A 166 8.07 22.25 10.35
C ALA A 166 9.45 21.94 9.74
N GLN A 167 10.30 22.96 9.59
CA GLN A 167 11.66 22.81 9.07
C GLN A 167 12.56 22.03 10.04
N LYS A 168 12.55 22.37 11.33
CA LYS A 168 13.38 21.74 12.35
C LYS A 168 13.13 20.23 12.44
N TYR A 169 11.85 19.82 12.41
CA TYR A 169 11.44 18.43 12.61
C TYR A 169 11.07 17.72 11.30
N LYS A 170 11.26 18.36 10.14
CA LYS A 170 10.89 17.83 8.83
C LYS A 170 9.41 17.40 8.77
N ILE A 171 8.52 18.20 9.36
CA ILE A 171 7.08 17.93 9.37
C ILE A 171 6.49 18.37 8.03
N MET A 172 6.05 17.40 7.26
CA MET A 172 5.41 17.58 5.96
C MET A 172 4.50 16.39 5.65
N ARG A 173 3.61 16.52 4.67
CA ARG A 173 2.89 15.37 4.11
C ARG A 173 3.86 14.55 3.26
N TYR A 174 4.30 13.40 3.78
CA TYR A 174 5.13 12.46 3.03
C TYR A 174 4.30 11.66 2.03
N GLY A 175 3.10 11.24 2.43
CA GLY A 175 2.28 10.31 1.66
C GLY A 175 2.81 8.88 1.72
N PHE A 176 1.90 7.93 1.56
CA PHE A 176 2.23 6.49 1.63
C PHE A 176 1.48 5.72 0.55
N HIS A 177 1.73 4.41 0.44
CA HIS A 177 1.24 3.57 -0.65
C HIS A 177 1.71 4.03 -2.05
N GLY A 178 2.79 4.79 -2.14
CA GLY A 178 3.28 5.31 -3.42
C GLY A 178 3.62 4.20 -4.42
N LEU A 179 4.15 3.07 -3.94
CA LEU A 179 4.39 1.88 -4.77
C LEU A 179 3.08 1.31 -5.32
N SER A 180 2.03 1.26 -4.50
CA SER A 180 0.69 0.83 -4.91
C SER A 180 0.10 1.79 -5.94
N HIS A 181 0.11 3.11 -5.68
CA HIS A 181 -0.45 4.11 -6.59
C HIS A 181 0.25 4.11 -7.95
N ALA A 182 1.58 4.02 -7.98
CA ALA A 182 2.34 3.93 -9.22
C ALA A 182 2.06 2.61 -9.98
N SER A 183 1.93 1.49 -9.26
CA SER A 183 1.55 0.20 -9.82
C SER A 183 0.16 0.23 -10.47
N LEU A 184 -0.83 0.82 -9.78
CA LEU A 184 -2.20 0.97 -10.28
C LEU A 184 -2.26 1.82 -11.56
N LEU A 185 -1.57 2.96 -11.57
CA LEU A 185 -1.48 3.83 -12.74
C LEU A 185 -0.90 3.06 -13.93
N ARG A 186 0.24 2.40 -13.73
CA ARG A 186 0.92 1.64 -14.77
C ARG A 186 0.04 0.53 -15.33
N ALA A 187 -0.61 -0.25 -14.45
CA ALA A 187 -1.50 -1.33 -14.87
C ALA A 187 -2.67 -0.82 -15.71
N ALA A 188 -3.35 0.25 -15.28
CA ALA A 188 -4.47 0.81 -16.02
C ALA A 188 -4.04 1.37 -17.38
N GLU A 189 -2.89 2.07 -17.48
CA GLU A 189 -2.34 2.57 -18.73
C GLU A 189 -1.95 1.43 -19.69
N GLN A 190 -1.39 0.34 -19.16
CA GLN A 190 -1.05 -0.84 -19.94
C GLN A 190 -2.29 -1.50 -20.54
N TYR A 191 -3.35 -1.71 -19.74
CA TYR A 191 -4.59 -2.30 -20.23
C TYR A 191 -5.36 -1.37 -21.16
N ALA A 192 -5.28 -0.04 -20.95
CA ALA A 192 -5.90 0.96 -21.82
C ALA A 192 -5.13 1.18 -23.13
N GLY A 193 -3.86 0.77 -23.22
CA GLY A 193 -2.97 1.05 -24.34
C GLY A 193 -2.65 2.54 -24.53
N LYS A 194 -2.89 3.38 -23.52
CA LYS A 194 -2.66 4.83 -23.55
C LYS A 194 -2.36 5.39 -22.17
N LYS A 195 -1.72 6.58 -22.14
CA LYS A 195 -1.52 7.34 -20.91
C LYS A 195 -2.68 8.28 -20.62
N TYR A 196 -2.86 8.58 -19.34
CA TYR A 196 -3.84 9.55 -18.84
C TYR A 196 -3.11 10.72 -18.17
N GLN A 197 -3.62 11.95 -18.36
CA GLN A 197 -2.99 13.13 -17.79
C GLN A 197 -3.46 13.44 -16.36
N LYS A 198 -4.76 13.31 -16.11
CA LYS A 198 -5.41 13.62 -14.83
C LYS A 198 -6.02 12.35 -14.27
N VAL A 199 -5.40 11.78 -13.26
CA VAL A 199 -5.75 10.48 -12.71
C VAL A 199 -5.96 10.56 -11.21
N ILE A 200 -6.97 9.85 -10.72
CA ILE A 200 -7.10 9.53 -9.30
C ILE A 200 -6.94 8.02 -9.14
N THR A 201 -6.03 7.61 -8.28
CA THR A 201 -5.88 6.21 -7.88
C THR A 201 -6.40 6.02 -6.47
N CYS A 202 -7.18 4.96 -6.26
CA CYS A 202 -7.76 4.57 -4.98
C CYS A 202 -7.18 3.21 -4.57
N GLN A 203 -6.24 3.20 -3.62
CA GLN A 203 -5.75 1.98 -2.98
C GLN A 203 -6.73 1.62 -1.85
N LEU A 204 -7.57 0.62 -2.09
CA LEU A 204 -8.67 0.19 -1.21
C LEU A 204 -8.35 -1.19 -0.61
N GLY A 205 -7.43 -1.23 0.33
CA GLY A 205 -7.00 -2.42 1.07
C GLY A 205 -7.37 -2.32 2.56
N ASN A 206 -6.57 -2.95 3.42
CA ASN A 206 -6.67 -2.78 4.88
C ASN A 206 -6.27 -1.35 5.29
N GLY A 207 -5.17 -0.83 4.71
CA GLY A 207 -4.87 0.60 4.68
C GLY A 207 -5.46 1.21 3.41
N ILE A 208 -5.96 2.45 3.49
CA ILE A 208 -6.70 3.12 2.42
C ILE A 208 -6.07 4.46 2.14
N SER A 209 -5.84 4.73 0.88
CA SER A 209 -5.40 6.05 0.42
C SER A 209 -5.88 6.34 -1.00
N LEU A 210 -6.07 7.61 -1.29
CA LEU A 210 -6.27 8.14 -2.62
C LEU A 210 -5.07 9.01 -3.00
N CYS A 211 -4.74 9.05 -4.28
CA CYS A 211 -3.70 9.91 -4.83
C CYS A 211 -4.21 10.61 -6.09
N ALA A 212 -4.03 11.93 -6.14
CA ALA A 212 -4.20 12.74 -7.34
C ALA A 212 -2.89 12.75 -8.13
N ILE A 213 -2.96 12.41 -9.41
CA ILE A 213 -1.81 12.26 -10.29
C ILE A 213 -1.99 13.13 -11.52
N ARG A 214 -0.98 13.93 -11.86
CA ARG A 214 -0.95 14.73 -13.08
C ARG A 214 0.29 14.37 -13.91
N ASN A 215 0.10 13.96 -15.16
CA ASN A 215 1.19 13.57 -16.06
C ASN A 215 2.13 12.54 -15.44
N GLY A 216 1.58 11.50 -14.80
CA GLY A 216 2.34 10.42 -14.16
C GLY A 216 2.99 10.77 -12.82
N LYS A 217 2.81 11.98 -12.28
CA LYS A 217 3.41 12.43 -11.02
C LYS A 217 2.33 12.67 -9.95
N SER A 218 2.58 12.21 -8.73
CA SER A 218 1.73 12.51 -7.57
C SER A 218 1.72 14.03 -7.33
N VAL A 219 0.51 14.60 -7.24
CA VAL A 219 0.32 16.02 -6.93
C VAL A 219 -0.41 16.24 -5.61
N ASP A 220 -1.08 15.22 -5.09
CA ASP A 220 -1.67 15.17 -3.76
C ASP A 220 -1.95 13.73 -3.33
N THR A 221 -2.03 13.47 -2.02
CA THR A 221 -2.39 12.16 -1.47
C THR A 221 -3.04 12.31 -0.10
N THR A 222 -3.89 11.36 0.28
CA THR A 222 -4.68 11.44 1.53
C THR A 222 -3.88 11.14 2.78
N MET A 223 -2.95 10.18 2.74
CA MET A 223 -2.06 9.92 3.88
C MET A 223 -1.06 11.06 4.02
N GLY A 224 -0.74 11.43 5.24
CA GLY A 224 -0.01 12.65 5.56
C GLY A 224 1.39 12.43 6.12
N PHE A 225 1.63 13.01 7.28
CA PHE A 225 2.87 12.85 8.04
C PHE A 225 3.08 11.39 8.47
N THR A 226 1.97 10.71 8.80
CA THR A 226 1.91 9.28 9.08
C THR A 226 0.82 8.60 8.25
N PRO A 227 0.77 7.25 8.18
CA PRO A 227 -0.32 6.53 7.53
C PRO A 227 -1.68 6.60 8.25
N LEU A 228 -1.80 7.34 9.34
CA LEU A 228 -3.06 7.51 10.08
C LEU A 228 -3.95 8.57 9.42
N GLU A 229 -3.38 9.67 8.94
CA GLU A 229 -4.13 10.78 8.33
C GLU A 229 -4.84 10.34 7.05
N GLY A 230 -5.94 11.00 6.75
CA GLY A 230 -6.72 10.85 5.51
C GLY A 230 -8.06 10.18 5.74
N LEU A 231 -8.34 9.14 4.99
CA LEU A 231 -9.63 8.44 5.02
C LEU A 231 -9.77 7.51 6.22
N PRO A 232 -10.99 7.30 6.74
CA PRO A 232 -11.26 6.24 7.70
C PRO A 232 -10.94 4.88 7.07
N MET A 233 -10.32 3.98 7.84
CA MET A 233 -9.87 2.67 7.38
C MET A 233 -10.51 1.56 8.22
N GLY A 234 -10.07 0.34 8.06
CA GLY A 234 -10.59 -0.79 8.86
C GLY A 234 -10.51 -0.55 10.36
N THR A 235 -9.36 -0.10 10.87
CA THR A 235 -9.11 0.16 12.30
C THR A 235 -8.61 1.58 12.60
N ARG A 236 -8.25 2.37 11.58
CA ARG A 236 -7.71 3.72 11.73
C ARG A 236 -8.81 4.76 11.57
N SER A 237 -8.77 5.80 12.41
CA SER A 237 -9.76 6.88 12.39
C SER A 237 -9.74 7.69 11.08
N GLY A 238 -8.59 7.80 10.42
CA GLY A 238 -8.36 8.85 9.43
C GLY A 238 -8.19 10.21 10.12
N SER A 239 -8.41 11.28 9.37
CA SER A 239 -8.30 12.65 9.88
C SER A 239 -9.39 12.94 10.93
N ILE A 240 -8.97 13.53 12.04
CA ILE A 240 -9.84 13.99 13.14
C ILE A 240 -9.46 15.43 13.51
N ASP A 241 -10.30 16.09 14.30
CA ASP A 241 -9.92 17.33 14.95
C ASP A 241 -8.81 17.05 15.99
N PRO A 242 -7.67 17.73 15.92
CA PRO A 242 -6.55 17.55 16.87
C PRO A 242 -6.94 17.75 18.34
N ALA A 243 -7.96 18.56 18.64
CA ALA A 243 -8.44 18.80 20.00
C ALA A 243 -9.04 17.54 20.66
N ILE A 244 -9.45 16.54 19.88
CA ILE A 244 -9.93 15.25 20.40
C ILE A 244 -8.82 14.55 21.20
N ILE A 245 -7.56 14.67 20.81
CA ILE A 245 -6.43 14.00 21.49
C ILE A 245 -6.29 14.47 22.95
N PRO A 246 -6.06 15.77 23.25
CA PRO A 246 -5.96 16.22 24.64
C PRO A 246 -7.28 16.06 25.40
N PHE A 247 -8.44 16.14 24.75
CA PHE A 247 -9.73 15.87 25.36
C PHE A 247 -9.79 14.43 25.89
N LEU A 248 -9.48 13.43 25.09
CA LEU A 248 -9.45 12.03 25.50
C LEU A 248 -8.36 11.74 26.54
N CYS A 249 -7.19 12.38 26.41
CA CYS A 249 -6.15 12.24 27.43
C CYS A 249 -6.67 12.64 28.82
N LYS A 250 -7.39 13.77 28.89
CA LYS A 250 -7.95 14.27 30.16
C LYS A 250 -9.09 13.40 30.70
N HIS A 251 -10.09 13.09 29.86
CA HIS A 251 -11.33 12.44 30.32
C HIS A 251 -11.15 10.92 30.52
N GLU A 252 -10.34 10.27 29.69
CA GLU A 252 -10.05 8.84 29.76
C GLU A 252 -8.81 8.51 30.59
N LYS A 253 -8.11 9.53 31.14
CA LYS A 253 -6.86 9.39 31.88
C LYS A 253 -5.79 8.62 31.09
N LYS A 254 -5.75 8.83 29.77
CA LYS A 254 -4.81 8.18 28.82
C LYS A 254 -3.64 9.10 28.50
N THR A 255 -2.48 8.51 28.25
CA THR A 255 -1.35 9.23 27.66
C THR A 255 -1.61 9.52 26.17
N PRO A 256 -0.95 10.53 25.57
CA PRO A 256 -1.05 10.79 24.11
C PRO A 256 -0.74 9.55 23.26
N ARG A 257 0.21 8.71 23.68
CA ARG A 257 0.56 7.45 23.00
C ARG A 257 -0.58 6.44 23.04
N GLN A 258 -1.29 6.33 24.16
CA GLN A 258 -2.45 5.43 24.28
C GLN A 258 -3.63 5.91 23.43
N VAL A 259 -3.87 7.23 23.36
CA VAL A 259 -4.90 7.79 22.49
C VAL A 259 -4.52 7.56 21.02
N LEU A 260 -3.25 7.77 20.63
CA LEU A 260 -2.79 7.48 19.28
C LEU A 260 -2.99 6.00 18.92
N SER A 261 -2.67 5.08 19.83
CA SER A 261 -2.90 3.64 19.63
C SER A 261 -4.38 3.32 19.44
N LEU A 262 -5.29 3.96 20.16
CA LEU A 262 -6.75 3.84 19.97
C LEU A 262 -7.16 4.29 18.56
N LEU A 263 -6.63 5.42 18.11
CA LEU A 263 -6.93 5.95 16.77
C LEU A 263 -6.39 5.07 15.63
N GLU A 264 -5.30 4.32 15.87
CA GLU A 264 -4.69 3.41 14.91
C GLU A 264 -5.35 2.01 14.87
N HIS A 265 -5.83 1.49 16.02
CA HIS A 265 -6.18 0.07 16.16
C HIS A 265 -7.61 -0.22 16.55
N GLU A 266 -8.31 0.77 17.14
CA GLU A 266 -9.64 0.59 17.70
C GLU A 266 -10.70 1.53 17.11
N SER A 267 -10.32 2.27 16.09
CA SER A 267 -11.15 3.28 15.40
C SER A 267 -11.62 2.78 14.02
N GLY A 268 -11.99 3.68 13.15
CA GLY A 268 -12.41 3.39 11.77
C GLY A 268 -13.69 2.55 11.71
N LEU A 269 -13.76 1.67 10.72
CA LEU A 269 -14.93 0.80 10.50
C LEU A 269 -15.19 -0.11 11.71
N LYS A 270 -14.12 -0.59 12.36
CA LYS A 270 -14.21 -1.41 13.58
C LYS A 270 -14.97 -0.69 14.68
N ALA A 271 -14.68 0.58 14.93
CA ALA A 271 -15.38 1.36 15.96
C ALA A 271 -16.86 1.60 15.62
N LEU A 272 -17.18 1.76 14.34
CA LEU A 272 -18.55 2.06 13.89
C LEU A 272 -19.45 0.82 13.85
N SER A 273 -18.90 -0.38 13.63
CA SER A 273 -19.70 -1.59 13.38
C SER A 273 -19.32 -2.81 14.21
N GLY A 274 -18.15 -2.81 14.85
CA GLY A 274 -17.54 -3.99 15.45
C GLY A 274 -16.68 -4.81 14.49
N PHE A 275 -16.70 -4.52 13.17
CA PHE A 275 -15.96 -5.25 12.14
C PHE A 275 -15.00 -4.32 11.39
N SER A 276 -13.80 -4.81 11.11
CA SER A 276 -12.81 -4.08 10.31
C SER A 276 -12.74 -4.53 8.85
N ASP A 277 -13.26 -5.71 8.53
CA ASP A 277 -13.25 -6.29 7.18
C ASP A 277 -14.55 -5.97 6.45
N ILE A 278 -14.43 -5.43 5.24
CA ILE A 278 -15.58 -5.08 4.39
C ILE A 278 -16.47 -6.31 4.08
N ARG A 279 -15.91 -7.51 4.03
CA ARG A 279 -16.68 -8.74 3.78
C ARG A 279 -17.65 -9.02 4.92
N ASP A 280 -17.20 -8.83 6.17
CA ASP A 280 -18.02 -8.99 7.36
C ASP A 280 -19.11 -7.91 7.46
N LEU A 281 -18.74 -6.66 7.09
CA LEU A 281 -19.69 -5.55 7.03
C LEU A 281 -20.78 -5.80 5.99
N LEU A 282 -20.43 -6.24 4.79
CA LEU A 282 -21.40 -6.58 3.74
C LEU A 282 -22.31 -7.76 4.15
N ALA A 283 -21.74 -8.75 4.85
CA ALA A 283 -22.52 -9.84 5.41
C ALA A 283 -23.47 -9.38 6.54
N GLY A 284 -22.98 -8.47 7.41
CA GLY A 284 -23.79 -7.85 8.47
C GLY A 284 -24.95 -7.02 7.90
N GLU A 285 -24.68 -6.18 6.91
CA GLU A 285 -25.72 -5.41 6.20
C GLU A 285 -26.78 -6.33 5.59
N LYS A 286 -26.37 -7.44 4.94
CA LYS A 286 -27.30 -8.42 4.38
C LYS A 286 -28.21 -9.04 5.43
N ARG A 287 -27.74 -9.16 6.69
CA ARG A 287 -28.55 -9.62 7.84
C ARG A 287 -29.38 -8.52 8.50
N GLY A 288 -29.36 -7.28 7.98
CA GLY A 288 -30.11 -6.16 8.52
C GLY A 288 -29.40 -5.37 9.65
N ASP A 289 -28.08 -5.59 9.89
CA ASP A 289 -27.34 -4.80 10.89
C ASP A 289 -27.16 -3.35 10.43
N ALA A 290 -27.88 -2.44 11.08
CA ALA A 290 -27.87 -1.01 10.78
C ALA A 290 -26.48 -0.37 11.00
N ARG A 291 -25.67 -0.86 11.94
CA ARG A 291 -24.30 -0.36 12.20
C ARG A 291 -23.38 -0.73 11.03
N CYS A 292 -23.51 -1.95 10.50
CA CYS A 292 -22.74 -2.36 9.32
C CYS A 292 -23.12 -1.51 8.10
N LYS A 293 -24.42 -1.27 7.87
CA LYS A 293 -24.88 -0.38 6.78
C LYS A 293 -24.33 1.04 6.95
N PHE A 294 -24.45 1.61 8.14
CA PHE A 294 -23.92 2.95 8.44
C PHE A 294 -22.43 3.03 8.18
N ALA A 295 -21.63 2.07 8.66
CA ALA A 295 -20.19 2.05 8.47
C ALA A 295 -19.78 1.98 6.98
N LEU A 296 -20.50 1.19 6.16
CA LEU A 296 -20.29 1.12 4.72
C LEU A 296 -20.66 2.42 4.01
N ASP A 297 -21.77 3.05 4.39
CA ASP A 297 -22.21 4.33 3.81
C ASP A 297 -21.26 5.47 4.21
N PHE A 298 -20.83 5.51 5.49
CA PHE A 298 -19.83 6.44 6.00
C PHE A 298 -18.49 6.33 5.22
N PHE A 299 -18.02 5.12 5.04
CA PHE A 299 -16.81 4.84 4.29
C PHE A 299 -16.90 5.33 2.83
N ALA A 300 -17.97 4.97 2.13
CA ALA A 300 -18.19 5.38 0.75
C ALA A 300 -18.33 6.91 0.62
N TYR A 301 -19.02 7.57 1.57
CA TYR A 301 -19.16 9.02 1.62
C TYR A 301 -17.80 9.73 1.68
N HIS A 302 -16.90 9.28 2.56
CA HIS A 302 -15.58 9.89 2.71
C HIS A 302 -14.70 9.71 1.46
N ILE A 303 -14.78 8.55 0.81
CA ILE A 303 -14.08 8.31 -0.47
C ILE A 303 -14.63 9.22 -1.57
N ARG A 304 -15.96 9.32 -1.73
CA ARG A 304 -16.58 10.21 -2.72
C ARG A 304 -16.20 11.67 -2.52
N LYS A 305 -16.27 12.15 -1.28
CA LYS A 305 -15.85 13.50 -0.91
C LYS A 305 -14.40 13.78 -1.33
N GLN A 306 -13.51 12.81 -1.10
CA GLN A 306 -12.10 12.94 -1.45
C GLN A 306 -11.88 12.88 -2.98
N ILE A 307 -12.62 12.04 -3.70
CA ILE A 307 -12.59 12.04 -5.18
C ILE A 307 -12.99 13.41 -5.70
N GLY A 308 -14.07 14.01 -5.19
CA GLY A 308 -14.50 15.36 -5.57
C GLY A 308 -13.43 16.43 -5.32
N ALA A 309 -12.78 16.39 -4.15
CA ALA A 309 -11.68 17.28 -3.82
C ALA A 309 -10.51 17.14 -4.81
N TYR A 310 -10.18 15.92 -5.21
CA TYR A 310 -9.08 15.68 -6.16
C TYR A 310 -9.44 16.01 -7.61
N VAL A 311 -10.72 15.88 -8.01
CA VAL A 311 -11.17 16.40 -9.31
C VAL A 311 -10.96 17.93 -9.37
N ALA A 312 -11.25 18.64 -8.30
CA ALA A 312 -10.98 20.10 -8.20
C ALA A 312 -9.47 20.38 -8.24
N ALA A 313 -8.65 19.68 -7.45
CA ALA A 313 -7.19 19.86 -7.41
C ALA A 313 -6.52 19.58 -8.77
N LEU A 314 -7.06 18.64 -9.54
CA LEU A 314 -6.59 18.29 -10.88
C LEU A 314 -7.17 19.22 -11.97
N ASN A 315 -8.21 20.00 -11.67
CA ASN A 315 -9.01 20.73 -12.65
C ASN A 315 -9.59 19.80 -13.72
N GLY A 316 -10.35 18.79 -13.29
CA GLY A 316 -10.96 17.74 -14.10
C GLY A 316 -10.36 16.36 -13.87
N LEU A 317 -10.85 15.36 -14.60
CA LEU A 317 -10.44 13.96 -14.46
C LEU A 317 -10.54 13.22 -15.79
N ASP A 318 -9.49 12.47 -16.14
CA ASP A 318 -9.48 11.58 -17.31
C ASP A 318 -9.73 10.12 -16.91
N CYS A 319 -9.18 9.73 -15.74
CA CYS A 319 -9.23 8.35 -15.31
C CYS A 319 -9.31 8.24 -13.78
N LEU A 320 -10.19 7.35 -13.30
CA LEU A 320 -10.30 6.91 -11.92
C LEU A 320 -9.91 5.42 -11.85
N ILE A 321 -8.98 5.08 -10.98
CA ILE A 321 -8.45 3.72 -10.86
C ILE A 321 -8.68 3.20 -9.44
N LEU A 322 -9.37 2.07 -9.32
CA LEU A 322 -9.59 1.39 -8.04
C LEU A 322 -8.78 0.10 -8.01
N GLY A 323 -8.02 -0.08 -6.92
CA GLY A 323 -7.28 -1.31 -6.62
C GLY A 323 -7.41 -1.74 -5.16
N GLY A 324 -6.87 -2.90 -4.85
CA GLY A 324 -6.96 -3.50 -3.52
C GLY A 324 -8.22 -4.33 -3.29
N GLY A 325 -8.26 -5.08 -2.19
CA GLY A 325 -9.29 -6.11 -1.94
C GLY A 325 -10.73 -5.61 -1.93
N ILE A 326 -10.97 -4.38 -1.44
CA ILE A 326 -12.31 -3.78 -1.37
C ILE A 326 -12.88 -3.50 -2.77
N SER A 327 -12.01 -3.13 -3.72
CA SER A 327 -12.43 -2.85 -5.10
C SER A 327 -12.94 -4.10 -5.85
N ARG A 328 -12.67 -5.30 -5.35
CA ARG A 328 -13.17 -6.55 -5.93
C ARG A 328 -14.68 -6.74 -5.70
N ALA A 329 -15.25 -6.13 -4.65
CA ALA A 329 -16.67 -6.25 -4.33
C ALA A 329 -17.53 -5.31 -5.21
N PRO A 330 -18.39 -5.81 -6.13
CA PRO A 330 -19.23 -4.97 -6.99
C PRO A 330 -20.14 -4.02 -6.22
N LYS A 331 -20.70 -4.47 -5.07
CA LYS A 331 -21.51 -3.62 -4.18
C LYS A 331 -20.73 -2.41 -3.66
N MET A 332 -19.42 -2.57 -3.39
CA MET A 332 -18.59 -1.45 -2.95
C MET A 332 -18.24 -0.51 -4.09
N ARG A 333 -17.98 -1.04 -5.31
CA ARG A 333 -17.81 -0.19 -6.51
C ARG A 333 -19.02 0.69 -6.70
N GLN A 334 -20.22 0.09 -6.71
CA GLN A 334 -21.50 0.82 -6.82
C GLN A 334 -21.62 1.88 -5.72
N ARG A 335 -21.45 1.49 -4.46
CA ARG A 335 -21.62 2.37 -3.30
C ARG A 335 -20.64 3.55 -3.29
N ILE A 336 -19.39 3.33 -3.66
CA ILE A 336 -18.36 4.38 -3.72
C ILE A 336 -18.62 5.35 -4.87
N LEU A 337 -19.06 4.86 -6.03
CA LEU A 337 -19.05 5.65 -7.27
C LEU A 337 -20.43 6.26 -7.61
N SER A 338 -21.52 5.81 -6.99
CA SER A 338 -22.84 6.44 -7.17
C SER A 338 -22.86 7.86 -6.65
N GLY A 339 -23.46 8.79 -7.40
CA GLY A 339 -23.53 10.22 -7.06
C GLY A 339 -22.30 11.02 -7.52
N LEU A 340 -21.48 10.46 -8.40
CA LEU A 340 -20.35 11.15 -9.03
C LEU A 340 -20.57 11.42 -10.52
N GLU A 341 -21.78 11.23 -11.01
CA GLU A 341 -22.15 11.31 -12.44
C GLU A 341 -21.89 12.73 -13.00
N THR A 342 -22.12 13.78 -12.20
CA THR A 342 -21.86 15.19 -12.56
C THR A 342 -20.37 15.46 -12.79
N LEU A 343 -19.48 14.63 -12.24
CA LEU A 343 -18.04 14.68 -12.47
C LEU A 343 -17.60 13.87 -13.70
N GLY A 344 -18.55 13.32 -14.47
CA GLY A 344 -18.27 12.45 -15.61
C GLY A 344 -17.95 10.99 -15.26
N ILE A 345 -18.05 10.63 -13.98
CA ILE A 345 -17.82 9.28 -13.47
C ILE A 345 -19.13 8.50 -13.56
N VAL A 346 -19.37 7.83 -14.68
CA VAL A 346 -20.61 7.11 -14.97
C VAL A 346 -20.34 5.62 -15.10
N LEU A 347 -21.05 4.81 -14.32
CA LEU A 347 -20.87 3.35 -14.28
C LEU A 347 -21.57 2.65 -15.44
N ASN A 348 -20.89 1.67 -16.01
CA ASN A 348 -21.48 0.68 -16.89
C ASN A 348 -21.94 -0.52 -16.07
N GLN A 349 -23.24 -0.60 -15.79
CA GLN A 349 -23.84 -1.65 -14.95
C GLN A 349 -23.64 -3.07 -15.52
N LYS A 350 -23.50 -3.22 -16.86
CA LYS A 350 -23.32 -4.53 -17.49
C LYS A 350 -21.99 -5.20 -17.12
N VAL A 351 -20.96 -4.41 -16.86
CA VAL A 351 -19.61 -4.91 -16.56
C VAL A 351 -19.17 -4.65 -15.11
N LEU A 352 -20.06 -4.09 -14.29
CA LEU A 352 -19.76 -3.72 -12.90
C LEU A 352 -19.28 -4.92 -12.06
N SER A 353 -19.79 -6.11 -12.36
CA SER A 353 -19.46 -7.36 -11.63
C SER A 353 -18.29 -8.12 -12.24
N HIS A 354 -17.71 -7.67 -13.35
CA HIS A 354 -16.58 -8.34 -13.98
C HIS A 354 -15.34 -8.28 -13.08
N GLU A 355 -14.51 -9.31 -13.18
CA GLU A 355 -13.25 -9.38 -12.47
C GLU A 355 -12.21 -8.42 -13.04
N SER A 356 -11.20 -8.11 -12.23
CA SER A 356 -10.03 -7.31 -12.62
C SER A 356 -9.13 -8.12 -13.61
N PRO A 357 -8.55 -7.49 -14.64
CA PRO A 357 -8.67 -6.07 -14.98
C PRO A 357 -9.93 -5.77 -15.79
N VAL A 358 -10.63 -4.70 -15.47
CA VAL A 358 -11.84 -4.29 -16.19
C VAL A 358 -12.04 -2.77 -16.20
N CYS A 359 -12.49 -2.23 -17.33
CA CYS A 359 -12.97 -0.86 -17.41
C CYS A 359 -14.50 -0.85 -17.24
N ILE A 360 -14.98 -0.23 -16.16
CA ILE A 360 -16.41 -0.20 -15.80
C ILE A 360 -17.08 1.14 -16.09
N SER A 361 -16.50 1.98 -16.94
CA SER A 361 -17.04 3.30 -17.29
C SER A 361 -18.00 3.25 -18.50
N LYS A 362 -18.97 4.17 -18.47
CA LYS A 362 -19.82 4.53 -19.62
C LYS A 362 -19.70 6.01 -19.97
N GLY A 363 -19.09 6.82 -19.11
CA GLY A 363 -18.92 8.26 -19.26
C GLY A 363 -17.59 8.66 -19.92
N LYS A 364 -17.28 9.96 -19.83
CA LYS A 364 -16.02 10.54 -20.36
C LYS A 364 -14.80 10.12 -19.51
N VAL A 365 -14.98 9.93 -18.20
CA VAL A 365 -13.93 9.49 -17.30
C VAL A 365 -13.81 7.97 -17.40
N ALA A 366 -12.62 7.47 -17.74
CA ALA A 366 -12.34 6.04 -17.68
C ALA A 366 -12.33 5.56 -16.21
N ILE A 367 -12.94 4.41 -15.92
CA ILE A 367 -12.98 3.83 -14.56
C ILE A 367 -12.40 2.43 -14.64
N TRP A 368 -11.19 2.25 -14.13
CA TRP A 368 -10.50 0.98 -14.14
C TRP A 368 -10.52 0.30 -12.77
N ILE A 369 -10.77 -0.99 -12.77
CA ILE A 369 -10.51 -1.88 -11.65
C ILE A 369 -9.29 -2.70 -12.04
N VAL A 370 -8.20 -2.58 -11.28
CA VAL A 370 -6.95 -3.29 -11.55
C VAL A 370 -6.34 -3.82 -10.27
N GLU A 371 -5.57 -4.89 -10.37
CA GLU A 371 -4.84 -5.45 -9.24
C GLU A 371 -3.61 -4.59 -8.91
N THR A 372 -3.34 -4.43 -7.62
CA THR A 372 -2.12 -3.80 -7.13
C THR A 372 -0.98 -4.80 -7.17
N ASP A 373 0.07 -4.52 -7.94
CA ASP A 373 1.30 -5.34 -7.99
C ASP A 373 2.54 -4.52 -7.61
N GLU A 374 2.69 -4.27 -6.31
CA GLU A 374 3.85 -3.55 -5.76
C GLU A 374 5.17 -4.28 -6.07
N GLN A 375 5.17 -5.62 -5.98
CA GLN A 375 6.37 -6.42 -6.21
C GLN A 375 6.81 -6.36 -7.68
N GLY A 376 5.88 -6.45 -8.62
CA GLY A 376 6.16 -6.27 -10.04
C GLY A 376 6.64 -4.84 -10.35
N TYR A 377 6.04 -3.83 -9.73
CA TYR A 377 6.48 -2.45 -9.89
C TYR A 377 7.89 -2.23 -9.34
N MET A 378 8.20 -2.73 -8.13
CA MET A 378 9.55 -2.66 -7.55
C MET A 378 10.59 -3.34 -8.46
N TYR A 379 10.28 -4.53 -8.99
CA TYR A 379 11.15 -5.21 -9.94
C TYR A 379 11.46 -4.34 -11.16
N GLU A 380 10.43 -3.76 -11.77
CA GLU A 380 10.58 -2.96 -12.98
C GLU A 380 11.43 -1.70 -12.79
N ILE A 381 11.25 -0.98 -11.70
CA ILE A 381 12.00 0.26 -11.45
C ILE A 381 13.44 0.01 -10.98
N THR A 382 13.76 -1.24 -10.61
CA THR A 382 15.11 -1.60 -10.12
C THR A 382 15.92 -2.44 -11.10
N LYS A 383 15.28 -3.09 -12.08
CA LYS A 383 15.97 -3.96 -13.05
C LYS A 383 17.01 -3.24 -13.94
N GLY A 384 16.87 -1.93 -14.09
CA GLY A 384 17.75 -1.10 -14.90
C GLY A 384 18.81 -0.31 -14.11
N LEU A 385 18.79 -0.44 -12.78
CA LEU A 385 19.82 0.22 -11.96
C LEU A 385 21.16 -0.45 -12.19
N ARG A 386 22.04 0.28 -12.93
CA ARG A 386 23.40 -0.19 -13.25
C ARG A 386 24.25 -0.30 -11.99
N GLU A 387 25.30 -1.11 -12.08
CA GLU A 387 26.39 -1.09 -11.11
C GLU A 387 27.09 0.28 -11.21
N VAL A 388 26.91 1.13 -10.20
CA VAL A 388 27.73 2.30 -9.94
C VAL A 388 28.69 1.91 -8.84
#